data_a5c6a6daf700aee2a3a4fb27a7d15da4
#
_entry.id   a5c6a6daf700aee2a3a4fb27a7d15da4
#
_cell.length_a   1.000
_cell.length_b   1.000
_cell.length_c   1.000
_cell.angle_alpha   90.00
_cell.angle_beta   90.00
_cell.angle_gamma   90.00
#
_symmetry.space_group_name_H-M   'P 1'
#
loop_
_entity.id
_entity.type
_entity.pdbx_description
1 polymer ?
#
loop_
_entity_poly.entity_id
_entity_poly.type
_entity_poly.pdbx_seq_one_letter_code
_entity_poly.pdbx_strand_id
1 'polypeptide(L)'
;MSVLPNNEKKIEFLNNYFNTFRKLVSPDIETFNKLIKTSELMIKNSKKNKKIIIAGNGGSAAISSHFSVDLTKNAKVKCINFNEADLITCFSNDFGYDKWLMNAIKFYGERNDLLFLISASGKSKNIINAAKNAKKFGIKKIVTFTGFNKNNPVKSYGDINFWVDSKSYNIIENYHQFLLLALVDLIIGKSEYKSN
;
A
#
# COMPACT_ATOMS: atom_id res chain seq x y z
N MET A 1 -18.78 -18.88 15.90
CA MET A 1 -17.30 -18.85 15.93
C MET A 1 -16.80 -20.28 16.11
N SER A 2 -16.03 -20.83 15.17
CA SER A 2 -15.34 -22.12 15.35
C SER A 2 -14.04 -21.87 16.12
N VAL A 3 -14.03 -22.23 17.40
CA VAL A 3 -12.83 -22.17 18.25
C VAL A 3 -12.05 -23.46 18.04
N LEU A 4 -10.75 -23.38 17.88
CA LEU A 4 -9.88 -24.56 17.78
C LEU A 4 -9.97 -25.39 19.07
N PRO A 5 -10.24 -26.71 18.98
CA PRO A 5 -10.78 -27.50 20.11
C PRO A 5 -9.76 -27.81 21.22
N ASN A 6 -8.46 -27.82 20.93
CA ASN A 6 -7.41 -28.12 21.90
C ASN A 6 -6.10 -27.39 21.59
N ASN A 7 -5.14 -27.46 22.50
CA ASN A 7 -3.85 -26.76 22.36
C ASN A 7 -2.99 -27.31 21.21
N GLU A 8 -3.04 -28.59 20.92
CA GLU A 8 -2.27 -29.19 19.81
C GLU A 8 -2.70 -28.58 18.47
N LYS A 9 -4.01 -28.50 18.20
CA LYS A 9 -4.53 -27.86 16.99
C LYS A 9 -4.25 -26.37 16.93
N LYS A 10 -4.19 -25.68 18.08
CA LYS A 10 -3.78 -24.28 18.14
C LYS A 10 -2.30 -24.11 17.78
N ILE A 11 -1.44 -24.97 18.29
CA ILE A 11 0.00 -24.96 17.98
C ILE A 11 0.23 -25.29 16.49
N GLU A 12 -0.45 -26.29 15.96
CA GLU A 12 -0.41 -26.63 14.53
C GLU A 12 -0.83 -25.43 13.65
N PHE A 13 -1.94 -24.79 14.00
CA PHE A 13 -2.40 -23.58 13.30
C PHE A 13 -1.34 -22.47 13.32
N LEU A 14 -0.78 -22.16 14.49
CA LEU A 14 0.24 -21.13 14.62
C LEU A 14 1.51 -21.47 13.82
N ASN A 15 1.97 -22.71 13.87
CA ASN A 15 3.11 -23.18 13.08
C ASN A 15 2.87 -22.97 11.57
N ASN A 16 1.70 -23.35 11.09
CA ASN A 16 1.31 -23.18 9.69
C ASN A 16 1.22 -21.69 9.30
N TYR A 17 0.65 -20.85 10.19
CA TYR A 17 0.55 -19.42 9.99
C TYR A 17 1.92 -18.75 9.87
N PHE A 18 2.82 -19.01 10.83
CA PHE A 18 4.17 -18.45 10.81
C PHE A 18 5.03 -19.00 9.67
N ASN A 19 4.88 -20.28 9.32
CA ASN A 19 5.57 -20.86 8.17
C ASN A 19 5.12 -20.22 6.85
N THR A 20 3.84 -19.90 6.72
CA THR A 20 3.32 -19.17 5.55
C THR A 20 3.97 -17.79 5.45
N PHE A 21 4.01 -17.06 6.56
CA PHE A 21 4.64 -15.73 6.59
C PHE A 21 6.14 -15.79 6.33
N ARG A 22 6.85 -16.77 6.91
CA ARG A 22 8.30 -16.98 6.69
C ARG A 22 8.65 -17.14 5.21
N LYS A 23 7.82 -17.84 4.43
CA LYS A 23 8.02 -17.96 2.98
C LYS A 23 7.87 -16.63 2.26
N LEU A 24 6.95 -15.77 2.70
CA LEU A 24 6.73 -14.46 2.08
C LEU A 24 7.86 -13.46 2.38
N VAL A 25 8.43 -13.48 3.58
CA VAL A 25 9.54 -12.57 3.96
C VAL A 25 10.89 -12.96 3.37
N SER A 26 10.92 -13.97 2.49
CA SER A 26 12.08 -14.34 1.66
C SER A 26 11.72 -14.09 0.18
N PRO A 27 11.63 -12.82 -0.23
CA PRO A 27 11.18 -12.48 -1.58
C PRO A 27 12.19 -12.90 -2.65
N ASP A 28 11.67 -13.16 -3.84
CA ASP A 28 12.45 -13.49 -5.02
C ASP A 28 13.15 -12.27 -5.64
N ILE A 29 14.03 -12.52 -6.59
CA ILE A 29 14.78 -11.47 -7.30
C ILE A 29 13.85 -10.52 -8.09
N GLU A 30 12.69 -10.99 -8.53
CA GLU A 30 11.70 -10.13 -9.22
C GLU A 30 11.14 -9.09 -8.25
N THR A 31 10.84 -9.49 -7.02
CA THR A 31 10.36 -8.59 -5.96
C THR A 31 11.45 -7.60 -5.56
N PHE A 32 12.71 -8.01 -5.44
CA PHE A 32 13.83 -7.09 -5.20
C PHE A 32 13.96 -6.05 -6.32
N ASN A 33 13.92 -6.47 -7.59
CA ASN A 33 13.97 -5.55 -8.72
C ASN A 33 12.80 -4.55 -8.72
N LYS A 34 11.60 -4.98 -8.31
CA LYS A 34 10.45 -4.08 -8.15
C LYS A 34 10.66 -3.07 -7.02
N LEU A 35 11.21 -3.49 -5.88
CA LEU A 35 11.54 -2.59 -4.76
C LEU A 35 12.57 -1.55 -5.18
N ILE A 36 13.67 -1.97 -5.83
CA ILE A 36 14.70 -1.07 -6.34
C ILE A 36 14.09 -0.06 -7.31
N LYS A 37 13.38 -0.53 -8.33
CA LYS A 37 12.71 0.35 -9.31
C LYS A 37 11.72 1.32 -8.65
N THR A 38 11.00 0.87 -7.63
CA THR A 38 10.06 1.72 -6.90
C THR A 38 10.80 2.78 -6.10
N SER A 39 11.86 2.44 -5.38
CA SER A 39 12.67 3.40 -4.61
C SER A 39 13.32 4.46 -5.51
N GLU A 40 13.85 4.06 -6.67
CA GLU A 40 14.40 5.00 -7.67
C GLU A 40 13.34 5.96 -8.19
N LEU A 41 12.12 5.45 -8.46
CA LEU A 41 10.99 6.26 -8.88
C LEU A 41 10.59 7.27 -7.79
N MET A 42 10.57 6.85 -6.52
CA MET A 42 10.28 7.72 -5.38
C MET A 42 11.32 8.82 -5.22
N ILE A 43 12.61 8.49 -5.27
CA ILE A 43 13.71 9.45 -5.19
C ILE A 43 13.65 10.45 -6.35
N LYS A 44 13.46 9.96 -7.58
CA LYS A 44 13.33 10.82 -8.77
C LYS A 44 12.14 11.78 -8.66
N ASN A 45 11.04 11.32 -8.06
CA ASN A 45 9.85 12.12 -7.83
C ASN A 45 10.10 13.21 -6.78
N SER A 46 10.72 12.83 -5.66
CA SER A 46 11.09 13.74 -4.57
C SER A 46 12.03 14.85 -5.03
N LYS A 47 13.04 14.54 -5.87
CA LYS A 47 13.95 15.54 -6.48
C LYS A 47 13.22 16.59 -7.33
N LYS A 48 12.02 16.29 -7.80
CA LYS A 48 11.13 17.23 -8.52
C LYS A 48 10.13 17.95 -7.62
N ASN A 49 10.32 17.84 -6.30
CA ASN A 49 9.43 18.39 -5.28
C ASN A 49 7.97 17.87 -5.40
N LYS A 50 7.78 16.64 -5.89
CA LYS A 50 6.49 15.98 -5.97
C LYS A 50 6.30 15.01 -4.80
N LYS A 51 5.03 14.79 -4.45
CA LYS A 51 4.67 13.92 -3.33
C LYS A 51 4.23 12.54 -3.79
N ILE A 52 4.16 11.64 -2.83
CA ILE A 52 3.52 10.35 -2.95
C ILE A 52 2.16 10.44 -2.26
N ILE A 53 1.13 9.99 -2.93
CA ILE A 53 -0.21 9.81 -2.36
C ILE A 53 -0.37 8.31 -2.13
N ILE A 54 -0.65 7.90 -0.89
CA ILE A 54 -0.88 6.49 -0.57
C ILE A 54 -2.28 6.32 0.02
N ALA A 55 -2.99 5.28 -0.40
CA ALA A 55 -4.34 5.04 0.08
C ALA A 55 -4.71 3.54 0.11
N GLY A 56 -5.56 3.19 1.06
CA GLY A 56 -6.15 1.87 1.25
C GLY A 56 -7.42 1.96 2.09
N ASN A 57 -8.04 0.82 2.41
CA ASN A 57 -9.19 0.73 3.31
C ASN A 57 -8.84 -0.14 4.52
N GLY A 58 -9.45 0.11 5.69
CA GLY A 58 -9.26 -0.71 6.90
C GLY A 58 -7.78 -0.86 7.29
N GLY A 59 -7.28 -2.09 7.41
CA GLY A 59 -5.86 -2.35 7.71
C GLY A 59 -4.92 -1.75 6.67
N SER A 60 -5.30 -1.74 5.39
CA SER A 60 -4.55 -1.06 4.33
C SER A 60 -4.50 0.46 4.52
N ALA A 61 -5.51 1.08 5.13
CA ALA A 61 -5.48 2.51 5.49
C ALA A 61 -4.49 2.75 6.65
N ALA A 62 -4.50 1.88 7.68
CA ALA A 62 -3.54 1.97 8.79
C ALA A 62 -2.08 1.87 8.30
N ILE A 63 -1.82 0.95 7.38
CA ILE A 63 -0.51 0.81 6.73
C ILE A 63 -0.13 2.08 5.96
N SER A 64 -1.09 2.68 5.23
CA SER A 64 -0.88 3.93 4.50
C SER A 64 -0.48 5.07 5.44
N SER A 65 -1.11 5.18 6.60
CA SER A 65 -0.76 6.19 7.61
C SER A 65 0.65 5.98 8.16
N HIS A 66 1.00 4.75 8.56
CA HIS A 66 2.34 4.43 9.08
C HIS A 66 3.42 4.75 8.02
N PHE A 67 3.26 4.24 6.82
CA PHE A 67 4.21 4.48 5.73
C PHE A 67 4.39 5.97 5.42
N SER A 68 3.31 6.75 5.37
CA SER A 68 3.38 8.17 5.04
C SER A 68 4.17 8.99 6.07
N VAL A 69 4.04 8.65 7.36
CA VAL A 69 4.78 9.29 8.45
C VAL A 69 6.26 8.94 8.37
N ASP A 70 6.59 7.64 8.27
CA ASP A 70 7.97 7.18 8.23
C ASP A 70 8.71 7.68 6.99
N LEU A 71 8.10 7.61 5.84
CA LEU A 71 8.68 8.09 4.60
C LEU A 71 8.96 9.60 4.66
N THR A 72 8.02 10.38 5.20
CA THR A 72 8.17 11.83 5.31
C THR A 72 9.21 12.21 6.37
N LYS A 73 9.09 11.63 7.58
CA LYS A 73 9.97 11.97 8.71
C LYS A 73 11.39 11.44 8.50
N ASN A 74 11.55 10.16 8.14
CA ASN A 74 12.82 9.47 8.14
C ASN A 74 13.55 9.58 6.80
N ALA A 75 12.87 9.26 5.69
CA ALA A 75 13.46 9.31 4.34
C ALA A 75 13.38 10.69 3.66
N LYS A 76 12.73 11.70 4.29
CA LYS A 76 12.57 13.07 3.76
C LYS A 76 11.87 13.12 2.39
N VAL A 77 11.05 12.13 2.08
CA VAL A 77 10.22 12.07 0.87
C VAL A 77 8.77 12.42 1.23
N LYS A 78 8.23 13.47 0.65
CA LYS A 78 6.86 13.92 0.93
C LYS A 78 5.85 12.83 0.61
N CYS A 79 5.09 12.39 1.61
CA CYS A 79 4.03 11.42 1.44
C CYS A 79 2.79 11.84 2.22
N ILE A 80 1.62 11.71 1.61
CA ILE A 80 0.33 11.99 2.23
C ILE A 80 -0.62 10.81 2.07
N ASN A 81 -1.56 10.71 2.99
CA ASN A 81 -2.73 9.86 2.90
C ASN A 81 -3.99 10.70 3.16
N PHE A 82 -5.17 10.12 3.00
CA PHE A 82 -6.45 10.80 3.19
C PHE A 82 -7.29 10.12 4.30
N ASN A 83 -6.65 9.70 5.39
CA ASN A 83 -7.32 8.96 6.47
C ASN A 83 -7.96 9.88 7.53
N GLU A 84 -8.23 11.13 7.18
CA GLU A 84 -8.97 12.06 8.04
C GLU A 84 -10.47 11.73 8.02
N ALA A 85 -11.05 11.60 9.19
CA ALA A 85 -12.43 11.17 9.32
C ALA A 85 -13.43 12.15 8.69
N ASP A 86 -13.20 13.43 8.84
CA ASP A 86 -14.03 14.51 8.27
C ASP A 86 -13.92 14.52 6.74
N LEU A 87 -12.74 14.36 6.16
CA LEU A 87 -12.56 14.26 4.73
C LEU A 87 -13.30 13.04 4.16
N ILE A 88 -13.13 11.86 4.76
CA ILE A 88 -13.78 10.63 4.31
C ILE A 88 -15.30 10.77 4.39
N THR A 89 -15.83 11.26 5.52
CA THR A 89 -17.28 11.38 5.73
C THR A 89 -17.91 12.42 4.84
N CYS A 90 -17.30 13.61 4.70
CA CYS A 90 -17.77 14.68 3.82
C CYS A 90 -17.77 14.20 2.35
N PHE A 91 -16.64 13.70 1.87
CA PHE A 91 -16.54 13.28 0.45
C PHE A 91 -17.39 12.04 0.15
N SER A 92 -17.57 11.14 1.13
CA SER A 92 -18.48 10.01 0.96
C SER A 92 -19.93 10.43 0.92
N ASN A 93 -20.33 11.42 1.73
CA ASN A 93 -21.68 11.99 1.70
C ASN A 93 -21.99 12.67 0.35
N ASP A 94 -21.06 13.46 -0.13
CA ASP A 94 -21.28 14.29 -1.32
C ASP A 94 -21.11 13.55 -2.65
N PHE A 95 -20.15 12.61 -2.70
CA PHE A 95 -19.77 11.91 -3.94
C PHE A 95 -20.07 10.41 -3.94
N GLY A 96 -20.45 9.85 -2.80
CA GLY A 96 -20.59 8.42 -2.55
C GLY A 96 -19.26 7.75 -2.21
N TYR A 97 -19.32 6.68 -1.37
CA TYR A 97 -18.13 5.98 -0.88
C TYR A 97 -17.24 5.43 -2.01
N ASP A 98 -17.82 5.01 -3.11
CA ASP A 98 -17.06 4.49 -4.26
C ASP A 98 -16.22 5.57 -4.96
N LYS A 99 -16.48 6.84 -4.73
CA LYS A 99 -15.86 7.97 -5.44
C LYS A 99 -15.08 8.92 -4.53
N TRP A 100 -15.18 8.80 -3.21
CA TRP A 100 -14.55 9.75 -2.29
C TRP A 100 -13.05 9.87 -2.52
N LEU A 101 -12.33 8.75 -2.63
CA LEU A 101 -10.88 8.74 -2.82
C LEU A 101 -10.47 9.35 -4.17
N MET A 102 -11.21 9.03 -5.24
CA MET A 102 -10.99 9.63 -6.56
C MET A 102 -11.11 11.16 -6.49
N ASN A 103 -12.11 11.67 -5.77
CA ASN A 103 -12.28 13.12 -5.61
C ASN A 103 -11.21 13.73 -4.70
N ALA A 104 -10.79 13.06 -3.61
CA ALA A 104 -9.66 13.51 -2.82
C ALA A 104 -8.40 13.65 -3.68
N ILE A 105 -8.09 12.66 -4.52
CA ILE A 105 -6.95 12.73 -5.44
C ILE A 105 -7.14 13.87 -6.46
N LYS A 106 -8.37 14.12 -6.94
CA LYS A 106 -8.65 15.22 -7.86
C LYS A 106 -8.36 16.61 -7.25
N PHE A 107 -8.67 16.80 -5.96
CA PHE A 107 -8.50 18.09 -5.28
C PHE A 107 -7.09 18.31 -4.73
N TYR A 108 -6.44 17.27 -4.21
CA TYR A 108 -5.15 17.36 -3.52
C TYR A 108 -3.96 16.83 -4.32
N GLY A 109 -4.23 16.07 -5.37
CA GLY A 109 -3.20 15.54 -6.26
C GLY A 109 -2.66 16.61 -7.21
N GLU A 110 -1.37 16.53 -7.49
CA GLU A 110 -0.68 17.39 -8.44
C GLU A 110 -0.14 16.57 -9.62
N ARG A 111 0.06 17.28 -10.73
CA ARG A 111 0.67 16.66 -11.91
C ARG A 111 2.04 16.06 -11.57
N ASN A 112 2.23 14.78 -11.95
CA ASN A 112 3.40 13.96 -11.71
C ASN A 112 3.62 13.51 -10.26
N ASP A 113 2.66 13.65 -9.36
CA ASP A 113 2.66 12.90 -8.11
C ASP A 113 2.66 11.39 -8.39
N LEU A 114 3.14 10.60 -7.43
CA LEU A 114 3.04 9.14 -7.47
C LEU A 114 1.82 8.68 -6.66
N LEU A 115 1.13 7.66 -7.15
CA LEU A 115 -0.01 7.07 -6.46
C LEU A 115 0.31 5.64 -6.04
N PHE A 116 0.24 5.38 -4.74
CA PHE A 116 0.36 4.06 -4.14
C PHE A 116 -1.02 3.60 -3.68
N LEU A 117 -1.49 2.47 -4.17
CA LEU A 117 -2.81 1.93 -3.87
C LEU A 117 -2.70 0.55 -3.23
N ILE A 118 -3.25 0.42 -2.03
CA ILE A 118 -3.27 -0.84 -1.28
C ILE A 118 -4.69 -1.38 -1.26
N SER A 119 -4.87 -2.59 -1.76
CA SER A 119 -6.15 -3.30 -1.71
C SER A 119 -5.91 -4.80 -1.65
N ALA A 120 -6.02 -5.40 -0.46
CA ALA A 120 -5.74 -6.83 -0.29
C ALA A 120 -6.52 -7.70 -1.29
N SER A 121 -7.80 -7.46 -1.49
CA SER A 121 -8.62 -8.20 -2.47
C SER A 121 -8.42 -7.74 -3.92
N GLY A 122 -7.88 -6.53 -4.13
CA GLY A 122 -7.81 -5.88 -5.44
C GLY A 122 -9.16 -5.54 -6.06
N LYS A 123 -10.26 -5.53 -5.26
CA LYS A 123 -11.64 -5.34 -5.74
C LYS A 123 -12.36 -4.13 -5.13
N SER A 124 -11.72 -3.38 -4.25
CA SER A 124 -12.34 -2.22 -3.60
C SER A 124 -12.69 -1.14 -4.61
N LYS A 125 -13.98 -0.81 -4.74
CA LYS A 125 -14.50 0.09 -5.80
C LYS A 125 -13.91 1.50 -5.72
N ASN A 126 -13.75 2.08 -4.51
CA ASN A 126 -13.11 3.38 -4.33
C ASN A 126 -11.65 3.38 -4.80
N ILE A 127 -10.88 2.31 -4.55
CA ILE A 127 -9.50 2.15 -5.01
C ILE A 127 -9.44 1.99 -6.54
N ILE A 128 -10.35 1.20 -7.12
CA ILE A 128 -10.45 1.02 -8.58
C ILE A 128 -10.78 2.35 -9.26
N ASN A 129 -11.75 3.12 -8.73
CA ASN A 129 -12.14 4.41 -9.29
C ASN A 129 -10.99 5.43 -9.21
N ALA A 130 -10.26 5.44 -8.10
CA ALA A 130 -9.05 6.24 -7.95
C ALA A 130 -8.00 5.89 -9.01
N ALA A 131 -7.66 4.60 -9.15
CA ALA A 131 -6.68 4.11 -10.12
C ALA A 131 -7.07 4.47 -11.57
N LYS A 132 -8.33 4.19 -11.93
CA LYS A 132 -8.88 4.43 -13.28
C LYS A 132 -8.78 5.90 -13.71
N ASN A 133 -8.95 6.83 -12.77
CA ASN A 133 -9.00 8.26 -13.07
C ASN A 133 -7.68 9.00 -12.79
N ALA A 134 -6.72 8.40 -12.13
CA ALA A 134 -5.46 9.04 -11.73
C ALA A 134 -4.74 9.76 -12.88
N LYS A 135 -4.67 9.13 -14.05
CA LYS A 135 -4.03 9.74 -15.25
C LYS A 135 -4.71 11.01 -15.71
N LYS A 136 -6.04 11.13 -15.55
CA LYS A 136 -6.80 12.35 -15.88
C LYS A 136 -6.44 13.53 -14.98
N PHE A 137 -5.99 13.23 -13.75
CA PHE A 137 -5.54 14.23 -12.77
C PHE A 137 -4.03 14.51 -12.85
N GLY A 138 -3.37 14.00 -13.90
CA GLY A 138 -1.94 14.22 -14.11
C GLY A 138 -1.00 13.27 -13.37
N ILE A 139 -1.52 12.29 -12.62
CA ILE A 139 -0.75 11.25 -11.95
C ILE A 139 -0.43 10.16 -12.96
N LYS A 140 0.84 10.06 -13.38
CA LYS A 140 1.24 9.18 -14.48
C LYS A 140 1.71 7.81 -14.04
N LYS A 141 2.08 7.64 -12.76
CA LYS A 141 2.64 6.41 -12.24
C LYS A 141 1.88 5.92 -11.03
N ILE A 142 1.49 4.66 -11.07
CA ILE A 142 0.72 3.98 -10.03
C ILE A 142 1.49 2.74 -9.59
N VAL A 143 1.68 2.59 -8.29
CA VAL A 143 2.20 1.36 -7.66
C VAL A 143 1.05 0.71 -6.91
N THR A 144 0.83 -0.59 -7.10
CA THR A 144 -0.25 -1.30 -6.44
C THR A 144 0.26 -2.43 -5.56
N PHE A 145 -0.41 -2.61 -4.42
CA PHE A 145 -0.20 -3.69 -3.47
C PHE A 145 -1.49 -4.49 -3.33
N THR A 146 -1.48 -5.75 -3.78
CA THR A 146 -2.68 -6.58 -3.85
C THR A 146 -2.39 -8.03 -3.46
N GLY A 147 -3.44 -8.81 -3.21
CA GLY A 147 -3.39 -10.24 -2.95
C GLY A 147 -4.54 -10.95 -3.65
N PHE A 148 -5.01 -12.05 -3.06
CA PHE A 148 -6.10 -12.87 -3.58
C PHE A 148 -5.88 -13.29 -5.04
N ASN A 149 -6.76 -12.88 -5.93
CA ASN A 149 -6.68 -13.26 -7.34
C ASN A 149 -5.51 -12.52 -8.03
N LYS A 150 -4.64 -13.27 -8.71
CA LYS A 150 -3.51 -12.71 -9.46
C LYS A 150 -3.94 -11.71 -10.53
N ASN A 151 -5.13 -11.90 -11.11
CA ASN A 151 -5.72 -11.04 -12.14
C ASN A 151 -6.81 -10.13 -11.54
N ASN A 152 -6.52 -9.44 -10.43
CA ASN A 152 -7.46 -8.53 -9.81
C ASN A 152 -7.50 -7.16 -10.51
N PRO A 153 -8.66 -6.45 -10.42
CA PRO A 153 -8.86 -5.18 -11.13
C PRO A 153 -7.87 -4.07 -10.75
N VAL A 154 -7.50 -3.92 -9.46
CA VAL A 154 -6.58 -2.85 -9.03
C VAL A 154 -5.20 -3.03 -9.67
N LYS A 155 -4.71 -4.28 -9.73
CA LYS A 155 -3.42 -4.61 -10.33
C LYS A 155 -3.33 -4.18 -11.80
N SER A 156 -4.44 -4.24 -12.56
CA SER A 156 -4.43 -3.88 -13.99
C SER A 156 -4.13 -2.39 -14.26
N TYR A 157 -4.25 -1.53 -13.27
CA TYR A 157 -3.93 -0.11 -13.38
C TYR A 157 -2.51 0.24 -12.92
N GLY A 158 -1.81 -0.68 -12.25
CA GLY A 158 -0.48 -0.43 -11.70
C GLY A 158 0.63 -0.52 -12.75
N ASP A 159 1.53 0.46 -12.77
CA ASP A 159 2.79 0.41 -13.54
C ASP A 159 3.81 -0.54 -12.87
N ILE A 160 3.76 -0.63 -11.53
CA ILE A 160 4.51 -1.59 -10.71
C ILE A 160 3.51 -2.27 -9.77
N ASN A 161 3.58 -3.60 -9.70
CA ASN A 161 2.60 -4.36 -8.95
C ASN A 161 3.28 -5.32 -7.98
N PHE A 162 2.98 -5.18 -6.68
CA PHE A 162 3.30 -6.12 -5.63
C PHE A 162 2.06 -6.97 -5.34
N TRP A 163 2.08 -8.21 -5.81
CA TRP A 163 0.99 -9.16 -5.58
C TRP A 163 1.46 -10.28 -4.67
N VAL A 164 0.62 -10.63 -3.69
CA VAL A 164 0.88 -11.69 -2.71
C VAL A 164 -0.04 -12.86 -2.99
N ASP A 165 0.53 -14.05 -3.15
CA ASP A 165 -0.24 -15.28 -3.30
C ASP A 165 -0.79 -15.74 -1.95
N SER A 166 -1.83 -15.09 -1.50
CA SER A 166 -2.54 -15.41 -0.26
C SER A 166 -4.00 -14.97 -0.37
N LYS A 167 -4.88 -15.64 0.39
CA LYS A 167 -6.28 -15.28 0.59
C LYS A 167 -6.56 -14.81 2.02
N SER A 168 -5.54 -14.72 2.87
CA SER A 168 -5.64 -14.24 4.25
C SER A 168 -5.38 -12.75 4.29
N TYR A 169 -6.38 -11.96 4.71
CA TYR A 169 -6.23 -10.50 4.86
C TYR A 169 -5.05 -10.13 5.75
N ASN A 170 -4.95 -10.72 6.93
CA ASN A 170 -3.89 -10.39 7.88
C ASN A 170 -2.50 -10.70 7.34
N ILE A 171 -2.32 -11.81 6.63
CA ILE A 171 -1.03 -12.17 6.02
C ILE A 171 -0.69 -11.19 4.90
N ILE A 172 -1.65 -10.85 4.03
CA ILE A 172 -1.45 -9.91 2.93
C ILE A 172 -1.10 -8.53 3.46
N GLU A 173 -1.85 -8.02 4.43
CA GLU A 173 -1.65 -6.69 5.01
C GLU A 173 -0.29 -6.58 5.70
N ASN A 174 0.09 -7.56 6.53
CA ASN A 174 1.42 -7.58 7.15
C ASN A 174 2.55 -7.62 6.10
N TYR A 175 2.40 -8.39 5.04
CA TYR A 175 3.41 -8.43 3.97
C TYR A 175 3.48 -7.11 3.19
N HIS A 176 2.35 -6.48 2.89
CA HIS A 176 2.33 -5.15 2.28
C HIS A 176 3.06 -4.12 3.16
N GLN A 177 2.80 -4.14 4.47
CA GLN A 177 3.51 -3.26 5.42
C GLN A 177 5.01 -3.54 5.41
N PHE A 178 5.41 -4.81 5.44
CA PHE A 178 6.81 -5.21 5.38
C PHE A 178 7.52 -4.65 4.13
N LEU A 179 6.92 -4.81 2.95
CA LEU A 179 7.49 -4.26 1.70
C LEU A 179 7.56 -2.73 1.70
N LEU A 180 6.55 -2.06 2.22
CA LEU A 180 6.50 -0.60 2.27
C LEU A 180 7.56 -0.03 3.22
N LEU A 181 7.74 -0.62 4.41
CA LEU A 181 8.79 -0.19 5.33
C LEU A 181 10.18 -0.53 4.82
N ALA A 182 10.35 -1.67 4.13
CA ALA A 182 11.61 -1.97 3.43
C ALA A 182 11.96 -0.93 2.34
N LEU A 183 10.96 -0.31 1.67
CA LEU A 183 11.20 0.82 0.76
C LEU A 183 11.70 2.07 1.50
N VAL A 184 11.20 2.35 2.70
CA VAL A 184 11.70 3.46 3.53
C VAL A 184 13.17 3.25 3.86
N ASP A 185 13.50 2.08 4.41
CA ASP A 185 14.87 1.74 4.82
C ASP A 185 15.83 1.68 3.61
N LEU A 186 15.36 1.19 2.47
CA LEU A 186 16.13 1.18 1.22
C LEU A 186 16.49 2.60 0.76
N ILE A 187 15.58 3.56 0.88
CA ILE A 187 15.84 4.96 0.53
C ILE A 187 16.80 5.61 1.52
N ILE A 188 16.70 5.30 2.82
CA ILE A 188 17.60 5.77 3.87
C ILE A 188 18.99 5.12 3.72
N GLY A 189 19.06 3.89 3.20
CA GLY A 189 20.28 3.09 3.06
C GLY A 189 20.70 2.35 4.32
N LYS A 190 19.83 2.28 5.35
CA LYS A 190 20.04 1.54 6.61
C LYS A 190 18.71 1.30 7.31
N SER A 191 18.61 0.22 8.10
CA SER A 191 17.44 -0.13 8.90
C SER A 191 17.51 0.33 10.35
N GLU A 192 18.69 0.74 10.82
CA GLU A 192 18.91 1.25 12.18
C GLU A 192 19.22 2.73 12.13
N TYR A 193 18.41 3.56 12.78
CA TYR A 193 18.58 5.00 12.89
C TYR A 193 18.10 5.50 14.25
N LYS A 194 18.74 6.57 14.75
CA LYS A 194 18.38 7.16 16.06
C LYS A 194 16.97 7.77 15.97
N SER A 195 16.15 7.50 17.00
CA SER A 195 14.95 8.31 17.25
C SER A 195 15.40 9.73 17.62
N ASN A 196 14.93 10.72 16.89
CA ASN A 196 15.13 12.14 17.24
C ASN A 196 14.16 12.52 18.36
#